data_b8c4c1f57fba0022acb6ea4a610a9452
#
_entry.id   b8c4c1f57fba0022acb6ea4a610a9452
#
_cell.length_a   1.000
_cell.length_b   1.000
_cell.length_c   1.000
_cell.angle_alpha   90.00
_cell.angle_beta   90.00
_cell.angle_gamma   90.00
#
_symmetry.space_group_name_H-M   'P 1'
#
loop_
_entity.id
_entity.type
_entity.pdbx_description
1 polymer ?
#
loop_
_entity_poly.entity_id
_entity_poly.type
_entity_poly.pdbx_seq_one_letter_code
_entity_poly.pdbx_strand_id
1 'polypeptide(L)'
;MAPQNKEAVEEETGLERIAKLPGIGPATVSKLKDAGYTTLQAIAVVTPEELHADTGIPLVTAQKIISAAREALHITFKTAYELKKERMTVKKITTSSKNLDSLLGGGVETRIVTEFFGEYGSGKTQICHQLSVNVQLPEEQGGLLGKAVYVDSEGTFRWERIEAMAKGVGLDPDEVMKNIYWIRAMNSNHQMEIVSKLFDFVPKENVKLVVVDSVTSHFRAEYAGRENLAVRQQKLNRHLHQLIRLAEVYDVAVVITNQVMARPDVFYGDPTQAVGGHVLYHAPGVRVQLKRSRGNKRIARIVDAPHLPEGETVFSITEWGIRDPD
;
A
#
# COMPACT_ATOMS: atom_id res chain seq x y z
N MET A 1 -48.78 16.58 15.67
CA MET A 1 -47.88 15.53 15.21
C MET A 1 -46.47 15.91 15.62
N ALA A 2 -45.96 15.25 16.65
CA ALA A 2 -44.62 15.47 17.18
C ALA A 2 -43.57 14.79 16.26
N PRO A 3 -42.37 15.36 16.07
CA PRO A 3 -41.31 14.72 15.31
C PRO A 3 -40.73 13.57 16.13
N GLN A 4 -40.70 12.39 15.53
CA GLN A 4 -40.05 11.19 16.06
C GLN A 4 -38.54 11.43 16.19
N ASN A 5 -38.06 11.34 17.42
CA ASN A 5 -36.69 11.28 17.82
C ASN A 5 -36.03 10.06 17.10
N LYS A 6 -35.18 10.29 16.14
CA LYS A 6 -34.23 9.29 15.68
C LYS A 6 -33.11 9.25 16.70
N GLU A 7 -33.15 8.32 17.65
CA GLU A 7 -32.01 7.92 18.46
C GLU A 7 -30.89 7.53 17.51
N ALA A 8 -29.80 8.30 17.54
CA ALA A 8 -28.53 7.91 16.94
C ALA A 8 -28.03 6.69 17.72
N VAL A 9 -28.09 5.52 17.11
CA VAL A 9 -27.40 4.33 17.60
C VAL A 9 -25.90 4.67 17.44
N GLU A 10 -25.23 5.00 18.54
CA GLU A 10 -23.79 5.07 18.59
C GLU A 10 -23.26 3.72 18.12
N GLU A 11 -22.58 3.70 16.96
CA GLU A 11 -21.90 2.51 16.47
C GLU A 11 -20.81 2.15 17.49
N GLU A 12 -21.04 1.07 18.21
CA GLU A 12 -20.14 0.52 19.20
C GLU A 12 -18.76 0.27 18.57
N THR A 13 -17.71 0.88 19.11
CA THR A 13 -16.34 0.71 18.56
C THR A 13 -15.93 -0.77 18.56
N GLY A 14 -15.13 -1.18 17.60
CA GLY A 14 -14.70 -2.58 17.48
C GLY A 14 -14.04 -3.12 18.75
N LEU A 15 -13.33 -2.29 19.51
CA LEU A 15 -12.71 -2.66 20.78
C LEU A 15 -13.72 -2.83 21.93
N GLU A 16 -14.84 -2.13 21.93
CA GLU A 16 -15.93 -2.34 22.91
C GLU A 16 -16.57 -3.70 22.72
N ARG A 17 -16.72 -4.15 21.47
CA ARG A 17 -17.15 -5.52 21.17
C ARG A 17 -16.17 -6.58 21.69
N ILE A 18 -14.86 -6.34 21.53
CA ILE A 18 -13.81 -7.23 22.05
C ILE A 18 -13.81 -7.25 23.57
N ALA A 19 -14.00 -6.11 24.23
CA ALA A 19 -14.06 -6.01 25.69
C ALA A 19 -15.21 -6.84 26.30
N LYS A 20 -16.27 -7.13 25.53
CA LYS A 20 -17.39 -7.97 25.95
C LYS A 20 -17.14 -9.48 25.81
N LEU A 21 -16.03 -9.89 25.19
CA LEU A 21 -15.72 -11.30 25.04
C LEU A 21 -15.32 -11.97 26.36
N PRO A 22 -15.74 -13.21 26.63
CA PRO A 22 -15.40 -13.92 27.84
C PRO A 22 -13.90 -14.06 28.06
N GLY A 23 -13.42 -13.57 29.21
CA GLY A 23 -11.99 -13.63 29.58
C GLY A 23 -11.13 -12.50 29.04
N ILE A 24 -11.73 -11.46 28.44
CA ILE A 24 -11.03 -10.26 27.97
C ILE A 24 -11.38 -9.08 28.89
N GLY A 25 -10.42 -8.72 29.72
CA GLY A 25 -10.58 -7.58 30.65
C GLY A 25 -9.99 -6.27 30.09
N PRO A 26 -10.22 -5.14 30.80
CA PRO A 26 -9.72 -3.83 30.41
C PRO A 26 -8.21 -3.77 30.14
N ALA A 27 -7.42 -4.53 30.88
CA ALA A 27 -5.96 -4.62 30.72
C ALA A 27 -5.57 -5.21 29.34
N THR A 28 -6.34 -6.17 28.84
CA THR A 28 -6.10 -6.78 27.52
C THR A 28 -6.47 -5.78 26.41
N VAL A 29 -7.56 -5.04 26.58
CA VAL A 29 -7.97 -3.96 25.64
C VAL A 29 -6.93 -2.85 25.61
N SER A 30 -6.37 -2.45 26.77
CA SER A 30 -5.27 -1.46 26.80
C SER A 30 -4.07 -1.94 26.01
N LYS A 31 -3.62 -3.18 26.23
CA LYS A 31 -2.49 -3.76 25.47
C LYS A 31 -2.71 -3.79 23.96
N LEU A 32 -3.95 -4.06 23.51
CA LEU A 32 -4.30 -3.99 22.09
C LEU A 32 -4.17 -2.57 21.55
N LYS A 33 -4.73 -1.58 22.28
CA LYS A 33 -4.63 -0.16 21.91
C LYS A 33 -3.19 0.34 21.85
N ASP A 34 -2.41 0.03 22.88
CA ASP A 34 -1.00 0.45 22.99
C ASP A 34 -0.14 -0.12 21.86
N ALA A 35 -0.52 -1.30 21.34
CA ALA A 35 0.12 -1.94 20.19
C ALA A 35 -0.51 -1.52 18.83
N GLY A 36 -1.46 -0.58 18.80
CA GLY A 36 -2.07 -0.07 17.58
C GLY A 36 -3.22 -0.90 17.02
N TYR A 37 -3.70 -1.94 17.74
CA TYR A 37 -4.85 -2.75 17.33
C TYR A 37 -6.16 -2.09 17.79
N THR A 38 -6.59 -1.05 17.05
CA THR A 38 -7.73 -0.22 17.41
C THR A 38 -9.05 -0.63 16.74
N THR A 39 -9.00 -1.53 15.73
CA THR A 39 -10.17 -2.00 14.97
C THR A 39 -10.26 -3.52 14.94
N LEU A 40 -11.49 -4.06 14.79
CA LEU A 40 -11.69 -5.50 14.59
C LEU A 40 -10.96 -6.02 13.35
N GLN A 41 -10.93 -5.23 12.28
CA GLN A 41 -10.27 -5.56 11.04
C GLN A 41 -8.76 -5.77 11.26
N ALA A 42 -8.10 -4.84 11.96
CA ALA A 42 -6.68 -4.95 12.27
C ALA A 42 -6.36 -6.21 13.09
N ILE A 43 -7.25 -6.60 14.00
CA ILE A 43 -7.11 -7.80 14.83
C ILE A 43 -7.40 -9.09 14.05
N ALA A 44 -8.41 -9.07 13.19
CA ALA A 44 -8.84 -10.26 12.46
C ALA A 44 -7.78 -10.81 11.48
N VAL A 45 -6.88 -9.95 11.00
CA VAL A 45 -5.90 -10.28 9.94
C VAL A 45 -4.52 -10.70 10.46
N VAL A 46 -4.25 -10.53 11.75
CA VAL A 46 -2.96 -10.94 12.36
C VAL A 46 -2.96 -12.41 12.77
N THR A 47 -1.77 -12.97 12.97
CA THR A 47 -1.62 -14.30 13.56
C THR A 47 -1.57 -14.22 15.09
N PRO A 48 -1.91 -15.32 15.83
CA PRO A 48 -1.78 -15.36 17.28
C PRO A 48 -0.36 -15.05 17.76
N GLU A 49 0.66 -15.49 17.00
CA GLU A 49 2.07 -15.29 17.29
C GLU A 49 2.46 -13.82 17.15
N GLU A 50 1.98 -13.15 16.10
CA GLU A 50 2.18 -11.71 15.90
C GLU A 50 1.51 -10.90 17.02
N LEU A 51 0.24 -11.19 17.31
CA LEU A 51 -0.50 -10.49 18.37
C LEU A 51 0.16 -10.69 19.74
N HIS A 52 0.66 -11.91 20.02
CA HIS A 52 1.43 -12.19 21.22
C HIS A 52 2.73 -11.39 21.29
N ALA A 53 3.51 -11.38 20.22
CA ALA A 53 4.79 -10.67 20.15
C ALA A 53 4.62 -9.16 20.33
N ASP A 54 3.57 -8.57 19.76
CA ASP A 54 3.35 -7.13 19.77
C ASP A 54 2.71 -6.64 21.09
N THR A 55 1.90 -7.50 21.77
CA THR A 55 1.09 -7.09 22.94
C THR A 55 1.48 -7.76 24.24
N GLY A 56 2.21 -8.88 24.19
CA GLY A 56 2.44 -9.74 25.34
C GLY A 56 1.19 -10.49 25.84
N ILE A 57 0.10 -10.52 25.05
CA ILE A 57 -1.10 -11.31 25.35
C ILE A 57 -0.77 -12.80 25.14
N PRO A 58 -1.15 -13.72 26.05
CA PRO A 58 -0.89 -15.14 25.86
C PRO A 58 -1.50 -15.69 24.57
N LEU A 59 -0.78 -16.60 23.88
CA LEU A 59 -1.18 -17.14 22.57
C LEU A 59 -2.62 -17.65 22.52
N VAL A 60 -3.05 -18.40 23.56
CA VAL A 60 -4.41 -18.92 23.64
C VAL A 60 -5.45 -17.81 23.71
N THR A 61 -5.14 -16.71 24.41
CA THR A 61 -6.01 -15.53 24.47
C THR A 61 -5.99 -14.77 23.17
N ALA A 62 -4.82 -14.60 22.55
CA ALA A 62 -4.67 -13.98 21.22
C ALA A 62 -5.51 -14.71 20.16
N GLN A 63 -5.47 -16.05 20.15
CA GLN A 63 -6.27 -16.85 19.24
C GLN A 63 -7.77 -16.66 19.44
N LYS A 64 -8.25 -16.57 20.69
CA LYS A 64 -9.66 -16.31 21.01
C LYS A 64 -10.10 -14.92 20.53
N ILE A 65 -9.27 -13.89 20.77
CA ILE A 65 -9.53 -12.52 20.34
C ILE A 65 -9.64 -12.44 18.80
N ILE A 66 -8.70 -13.06 18.08
CA ILE A 66 -8.69 -13.09 16.62
C ILE A 66 -9.92 -13.83 16.08
N SER A 67 -10.26 -14.99 16.65
CA SER A 67 -11.44 -15.75 16.23
C SER A 67 -12.73 -14.96 16.43
N ALA A 68 -12.87 -14.28 17.55
CA ALA A 68 -14.02 -13.45 17.83
C ALA A 68 -14.10 -12.21 16.93
N ALA A 69 -12.95 -11.60 16.61
CA ALA A 69 -12.90 -10.49 15.63
C ALA A 69 -13.35 -10.95 14.23
N ARG A 70 -12.92 -12.14 13.79
CA ARG A 70 -13.34 -12.75 12.52
C ARG A 70 -14.83 -13.07 12.48
N GLU A 71 -15.35 -13.60 13.57
CA GLU A 71 -16.80 -13.89 13.71
C GLU A 71 -17.62 -12.60 13.67
N ALA A 72 -17.21 -11.58 14.41
CA ALA A 72 -17.87 -10.27 14.44
C ALA A 72 -17.86 -9.55 13.08
N LEU A 73 -16.83 -9.80 12.26
CA LEU A 73 -16.72 -9.28 10.89
C LEU A 73 -17.39 -10.18 9.84
N HIS A 74 -18.04 -11.25 10.26
CA HIS A 74 -18.66 -12.24 9.37
C HIS A 74 -17.72 -12.75 8.28
N ILE A 75 -16.42 -12.96 8.63
CA ILE A 75 -15.45 -13.56 7.70
C ILE A 75 -15.84 -15.03 7.50
N THR A 76 -16.50 -15.32 6.41
CA THR A 76 -17.06 -16.63 6.05
C THR A 76 -16.82 -16.95 4.57
N PHE A 77 -17.23 -18.15 4.16
CA PHE A 77 -17.17 -18.54 2.75
C PHE A 77 -18.09 -17.64 1.91
N LYS A 78 -17.57 -17.17 0.78
CA LYS A 78 -18.29 -16.36 -0.20
C LYS A 78 -18.31 -17.07 -1.54
N THR A 79 -19.40 -16.90 -2.27
CA THR A 79 -19.46 -17.34 -3.66
C THR A 79 -18.63 -16.41 -4.56
N ALA A 80 -18.19 -16.90 -5.72
CA ALA A 80 -17.53 -16.06 -6.72
C ALA A 80 -18.40 -14.86 -7.17
N TYR A 81 -19.73 -15.02 -7.12
CA TYR A 81 -20.64 -13.94 -7.45
C TYR A 81 -20.65 -12.82 -6.40
N GLU A 82 -20.59 -13.17 -5.13
CA GLU A 82 -20.44 -12.18 -4.03
C GLU A 82 -19.09 -11.47 -4.11
N LEU A 83 -18.01 -12.23 -4.37
CA LEU A 83 -16.69 -11.66 -4.61
C LEU A 83 -16.69 -10.70 -5.80
N LYS A 84 -17.37 -11.02 -6.89
CA LYS A 84 -17.54 -10.12 -8.05
C LYS A 84 -18.16 -8.79 -7.61
N LYS A 85 -19.23 -8.80 -6.80
CA LYS A 85 -19.88 -7.58 -6.31
C LYS A 85 -18.91 -6.73 -5.47
N GLU A 86 -18.13 -7.35 -4.60
CA GLU A 86 -17.10 -6.66 -3.80
C GLU A 86 -16.00 -6.07 -4.69
N ARG A 87 -15.54 -6.82 -5.71
CA ARG A 87 -14.55 -6.31 -6.66
C ARG A 87 -15.06 -5.10 -7.46
N MET A 88 -16.35 -4.97 -7.70
CA MET A 88 -16.94 -3.80 -8.37
C MET A 88 -16.86 -2.52 -7.52
N THR A 89 -16.63 -2.61 -6.22
CA THR A 89 -16.44 -1.45 -5.33
C THR A 89 -14.98 -1.00 -5.21
N VAL A 90 -14.04 -1.73 -5.81
CA VAL A 90 -12.61 -1.35 -5.83
C VAL A 90 -12.45 -0.05 -6.58
N LYS A 91 -11.77 0.90 -5.96
CA LYS A 91 -11.48 2.22 -6.55
C LYS A 91 -10.11 2.21 -7.22
N LYS A 92 -9.89 3.15 -8.12
CA LYS A 92 -8.63 3.28 -8.87
C LYS A 92 -8.16 4.72 -8.87
N ILE A 93 -6.84 4.90 -8.84
CA ILE A 93 -6.19 6.21 -8.91
C ILE A 93 -5.53 6.33 -10.29
N THR A 94 -5.89 7.36 -11.06
CA THR A 94 -5.26 7.66 -12.35
C THR A 94 -3.78 7.99 -12.20
N THR A 95 -2.98 7.56 -13.16
CA THR A 95 -1.57 7.95 -13.28
C THR A 95 -1.37 9.26 -14.04
N SER A 96 -2.43 9.88 -14.56
CA SER A 96 -2.45 11.00 -15.54
C SER A 96 -1.94 10.62 -16.93
N SER A 97 -1.70 9.35 -17.22
CA SER A 97 -1.46 8.81 -18.56
C SER A 97 -2.55 7.79 -18.89
N LYS A 98 -3.34 8.05 -19.92
CA LYS A 98 -4.39 7.14 -20.38
C LYS A 98 -3.81 5.79 -20.81
N ASN A 99 -2.63 5.83 -21.42
CA ASN A 99 -1.91 4.62 -21.83
C ASN A 99 -1.56 3.75 -20.62
N LEU A 100 -0.96 4.36 -19.58
CA LEU A 100 -0.58 3.64 -18.37
C LEU A 100 -1.80 3.19 -17.57
N ASP A 101 -2.83 4.02 -17.48
CA ASP A 101 -4.11 3.65 -16.85
C ASP A 101 -4.78 2.48 -17.57
N SER A 102 -4.80 2.48 -18.91
CA SER A 102 -5.34 1.37 -19.70
C SER A 102 -4.58 0.07 -19.45
N LEU A 103 -3.24 0.12 -19.38
CA LEU A 103 -2.41 -1.03 -19.05
C LEU A 103 -2.74 -1.58 -17.65
N LEU A 104 -3.03 -0.70 -16.68
CA LEU A 104 -3.43 -1.03 -15.30
C LEU A 104 -4.92 -1.34 -15.15
N GLY A 105 -5.65 -1.44 -16.25
CA GLY A 105 -7.10 -1.70 -16.21
C GLY A 105 -7.93 -0.55 -15.65
N GLY A 106 -7.44 0.69 -15.76
CA GLY A 106 -8.12 1.92 -15.35
C GLY A 106 -7.39 2.73 -14.28
N GLY A 107 -6.18 2.32 -13.88
CA GLY A 107 -5.35 3.01 -12.86
C GLY A 107 -4.91 2.08 -11.74
N VAL A 108 -4.27 2.66 -10.72
CA VAL A 108 -3.76 1.91 -9.56
C VAL A 108 -4.91 1.57 -8.62
N GLU A 109 -5.13 0.28 -8.37
CA GLU A 109 -6.25 -0.22 -7.57
C GLU A 109 -6.03 -0.04 -6.07
N THR A 110 -7.11 0.24 -5.33
CA THR A 110 -7.17 0.05 -3.88
C THR A 110 -7.27 -1.43 -3.52
N ARG A 111 -7.06 -1.78 -2.26
CA ARG A 111 -7.10 -3.14 -1.69
C ARG A 111 -5.97 -4.07 -2.15
N ILE A 112 -5.03 -3.60 -2.94
CA ILE A 112 -3.87 -4.37 -3.36
C ILE A 112 -2.58 -3.57 -3.23
N VAL A 113 -1.46 -4.28 -3.29
CA VAL A 113 -0.14 -3.69 -3.43
C VAL A 113 0.25 -3.70 -4.91
N THR A 114 0.60 -2.52 -5.45
CA THR A 114 1.16 -2.38 -6.80
C THR A 114 2.65 -2.11 -6.71
N GLU A 115 3.48 -2.94 -7.33
CA GLU A 115 4.93 -2.76 -7.40
C GLU A 115 5.34 -2.13 -8.74
N PHE A 116 6.06 -1.00 -8.67
CA PHE A 116 6.81 -0.46 -9.79
C PHE A 116 8.30 -0.74 -9.60
N PHE A 117 8.91 -1.50 -10.49
CA PHE A 117 10.34 -1.83 -10.39
C PHE A 117 11.08 -1.55 -11.70
N GLY A 118 12.37 -1.28 -11.60
CA GLY A 118 13.21 -0.98 -12.74
C GLY A 118 14.51 -0.29 -12.34
N GLU A 119 15.34 0.01 -13.33
CA GLU A 119 16.62 0.69 -13.14
C GLU A 119 16.47 2.10 -12.58
N TYR A 120 17.59 2.67 -12.16
CA TYR A 120 17.64 4.08 -11.78
C TYR A 120 17.18 4.97 -12.95
N GLY A 121 16.35 5.97 -12.65
CA GLY A 121 15.81 6.89 -13.66
C GLY A 121 14.72 6.31 -14.56
N SER A 122 14.17 5.10 -14.26
CA SER A 122 13.05 4.51 -15.01
C SER A 122 11.70 5.18 -14.72
N GLY A 123 11.60 6.04 -13.70
CA GLY A 123 10.39 6.82 -13.42
C GLY A 123 9.56 6.35 -12.21
N LYS A 124 10.04 5.38 -11.42
CA LYS A 124 9.35 4.86 -10.24
C LYS A 124 8.87 5.96 -9.29
N THR A 125 9.81 6.74 -8.77
CA THR A 125 9.55 7.88 -7.87
C THR A 125 8.62 8.93 -8.51
N GLN A 126 8.72 9.16 -9.83
CA GLN A 126 7.86 10.11 -10.54
C GLN A 126 6.39 9.64 -10.56
N ILE A 127 6.15 8.34 -10.75
CA ILE A 127 4.82 7.75 -10.64
C ILE A 127 4.29 7.89 -9.21
N CYS A 128 5.13 7.62 -8.20
CA CYS A 128 4.75 7.77 -6.80
C CYS A 128 4.34 9.21 -6.44
N HIS A 129 5.09 10.21 -6.90
CA HIS A 129 4.73 11.63 -6.73
C HIS A 129 3.41 11.95 -7.44
N GLN A 130 3.23 11.52 -8.69
CA GLN A 130 2.00 11.76 -9.44
C GLN A 130 0.78 11.14 -8.76
N LEU A 131 0.88 9.91 -8.27
CA LEU A 131 -0.22 9.25 -7.56
C LEU A 131 -0.55 9.96 -6.24
N SER A 132 0.46 10.49 -5.53
CA SER A 132 0.25 11.27 -4.29
C SER A 132 -0.51 12.58 -4.53
N VAL A 133 -0.39 13.14 -5.72
CA VAL A 133 -1.20 14.28 -6.16
C VAL A 133 -2.58 13.81 -6.60
N ASN A 134 -2.64 12.80 -7.47
CA ASN A 134 -3.87 12.37 -8.13
C ASN A 134 -4.91 11.73 -7.19
N VAL A 135 -4.48 11.12 -6.09
CA VAL A 135 -5.41 10.56 -5.09
C VAL A 135 -6.36 11.62 -4.51
N GLN A 136 -5.97 12.89 -4.59
CA GLN A 136 -6.73 14.04 -4.09
C GLN A 136 -7.76 14.58 -5.09
N LEU A 137 -7.66 14.19 -6.37
CA LEU A 137 -8.64 14.54 -7.40
C LEU A 137 -10.04 14.00 -7.05
N PRO A 138 -11.11 14.62 -7.57
CA PRO A 138 -12.45 14.04 -7.57
C PRO A 138 -12.50 12.66 -8.25
N GLU A 139 -13.45 11.82 -7.85
CA GLU A 139 -13.59 10.46 -8.41
C GLU A 139 -13.82 10.46 -9.93
N GLU A 140 -14.58 11.41 -10.45
CA GLU A 140 -14.82 11.58 -11.88
C GLU A 140 -13.58 11.99 -12.69
N GLN A 141 -12.53 12.45 -12.01
CA GLN A 141 -11.22 12.74 -12.59
C GLN A 141 -10.18 11.64 -12.28
N GLY A 142 -10.63 10.51 -11.73
CA GLY A 142 -9.77 9.39 -11.39
C GLY A 142 -9.00 9.53 -10.08
N GLY A 143 -9.47 10.38 -9.16
CA GLY A 143 -8.98 10.48 -7.79
C GLY A 143 -9.89 9.78 -6.79
N LEU A 144 -9.65 10.00 -5.50
CA LEU A 144 -10.42 9.41 -4.40
C LEU A 144 -10.78 10.44 -3.32
N LEU A 145 -10.57 11.73 -3.57
CA LEU A 145 -10.72 12.82 -2.58
C LEU A 145 -10.01 12.49 -1.25
N GLY A 146 -8.90 11.77 -1.33
CA GLY A 146 -8.16 11.24 -0.19
C GLY A 146 -6.77 11.83 -0.05
N LYS A 147 -6.15 11.57 1.11
CA LYS A 147 -4.78 11.96 1.40
C LYS A 147 -3.79 10.84 1.06
N ALA A 148 -2.51 11.21 0.96
CA ALA A 148 -1.41 10.27 0.74
C ALA A 148 -0.47 10.20 1.94
N VAL A 149 0.09 9.01 2.20
CA VAL A 149 1.27 8.84 3.04
C VAL A 149 2.43 8.42 2.15
N TYR A 150 3.56 9.10 2.28
CA TYR A 150 4.79 8.83 1.54
C TYR A 150 5.90 8.42 2.49
N VAL A 151 6.23 7.11 2.53
CA VAL A 151 7.34 6.55 3.29
C VAL A 151 8.58 6.57 2.40
N ASP A 152 9.50 7.48 2.67
CA ASP A 152 10.70 7.71 1.90
C ASP A 152 11.90 7.02 2.54
N SER A 153 12.39 5.94 1.93
CA SER A 153 13.60 5.21 2.39
C SER A 153 14.89 5.69 1.73
N GLU A 154 14.81 6.38 0.59
CA GLU A 154 15.99 6.78 -0.19
C GLU A 154 16.30 8.29 -0.12
N GLY A 155 15.40 9.12 0.44
CA GLY A 155 15.54 10.58 0.48
C GLY A 155 15.29 11.24 -0.88
N THR A 156 14.38 10.67 -1.65
CA THR A 156 14.10 11.09 -3.02
C THR A 156 12.84 11.90 -3.18
N PHE A 157 12.06 12.09 -2.12
CA PHE A 157 10.90 12.96 -2.13
C PHE A 157 11.30 14.40 -2.44
N ARG A 158 10.57 15.03 -3.38
CA ARG A 158 10.81 16.43 -3.82
C ARG A 158 9.49 17.17 -3.88
N TRP A 159 9.32 18.15 -2.99
CA TRP A 159 8.12 18.99 -2.94
C TRP A 159 7.96 19.84 -4.22
N GLU A 160 9.08 20.28 -4.83
CA GLU A 160 9.07 21.03 -6.10
C GLU A 160 8.41 20.22 -7.21
N ARG A 161 8.56 18.90 -7.14
CA ARG A 161 7.96 17.99 -8.11
C ARG A 161 6.46 17.81 -7.87
N ILE A 162 6.04 17.76 -6.60
CA ILE A 162 4.63 17.75 -6.20
C ILE A 162 3.95 19.05 -6.70
N GLU A 163 4.59 20.21 -6.49
CA GLU A 163 4.09 21.51 -6.95
C GLU A 163 3.82 21.53 -8.45
N ALA A 164 4.80 21.11 -9.26
CA ALA A 164 4.65 21.06 -10.72
C ALA A 164 3.53 20.12 -11.16
N MET A 165 3.43 18.93 -10.54
CA MET A 165 2.40 17.94 -10.84
C MET A 165 1.00 18.41 -10.43
N ALA A 166 0.86 19.09 -9.29
CA ALA A 166 -0.39 19.68 -8.83
C ALA A 166 -0.91 20.74 -9.83
N LYS A 167 -0.05 21.66 -10.25
CA LYS A 167 -0.36 22.64 -11.33
C LYS A 167 -0.77 21.93 -12.62
N GLY A 168 -0.07 20.83 -12.95
CA GLY A 168 -0.32 20.06 -14.18
C GLY A 168 -1.67 19.35 -14.23
N VAL A 169 -2.35 19.15 -13.08
CA VAL A 169 -3.71 18.60 -12.97
C VAL A 169 -4.74 19.61 -12.48
N GLY A 170 -4.35 20.89 -12.35
CA GLY A 170 -5.26 21.97 -11.98
C GLY A 170 -5.62 22.07 -10.50
N LEU A 171 -4.80 21.47 -9.62
CA LEU A 171 -4.94 21.57 -8.16
C LEU A 171 -4.04 22.68 -7.59
N ASP A 172 -4.47 23.27 -6.47
CA ASP A 172 -3.64 24.19 -5.69
C ASP A 172 -2.47 23.42 -5.04
N PRO A 173 -1.21 23.79 -5.30
CA PRO A 173 -0.05 23.07 -4.79
C PRO A 173 0.06 23.06 -3.27
N ASP A 174 -0.29 24.18 -2.61
CA ASP A 174 -0.17 24.29 -1.15
C ASP A 174 -1.19 23.39 -0.46
N GLU A 175 -2.42 23.32 -0.99
CA GLU A 175 -3.44 22.41 -0.49
C GLU A 175 -3.06 20.93 -0.74
N VAL A 176 -2.50 20.65 -1.93
CA VAL A 176 -1.99 19.29 -2.23
C VAL A 176 -0.90 18.88 -1.25
N MET A 177 0.06 19.76 -0.96
CA MET A 177 1.14 19.46 -0.03
C MET A 177 0.67 19.21 1.41
N LYS A 178 -0.38 19.92 1.87
CA LYS A 178 -0.98 19.69 3.20
C LYS A 178 -1.64 18.30 3.33
N ASN A 179 -2.02 17.69 2.23
CA ASN A 179 -2.66 16.38 2.16
C ASN A 179 -1.67 15.23 1.86
N ILE A 180 -0.37 15.48 1.86
CA ILE A 180 0.67 14.46 1.70
C ILE A 180 1.48 14.39 3.01
N TYR A 181 1.30 13.33 3.77
CA TYR A 181 2.11 13.05 4.95
C TYR A 181 3.40 12.36 4.53
N TRP A 182 4.53 13.01 4.73
CA TRP A 182 5.85 12.48 4.42
C TRP A 182 6.57 12.02 5.69
N ILE A 183 7.20 10.86 5.62
CA ILE A 183 8.05 10.35 6.69
C ILE A 183 9.30 9.69 6.14
N ARG A 184 10.46 10.03 6.70
CA ARG A 184 11.75 9.42 6.37
C ARG A 184 11.93 8.13 7.15
N ALA A 185 12.02 6.99 6.46
CA ALA A 185 12.45 5.74 7.08
C ALA A 185 13.97 5.73 7.22
N MET A 186 14.48 5.50 8.43
CA MET A 186 15.91 5.58 8.71
C MET A 186 16.62 4.24 8.57
N ASN A 187 15.92 3.14 8.76
CA ASN A 187 16.39 1.76 8.66
C ASN A 187 15.19 0.81 8.46
N SER A 188 15.46 -0.48 8.23
CA SER A 188 14.42 -1.47 7.97
C SER A 188 13.43 -1.65 9.13
N ASN A 189 13.92 -1.63 10.37
CA ASN A 189 13.05 -1.75 11.54
C ASN A 189 12.15 -0.52 11.68
N HIS A 190 12.68 0.69 11.49
CA HIS A 190 11.88 1.92 11.51
C HIS A 190 10.86 1.94 10.36
N GLN A 191 11.22 1.45 9.17
CA GLN A 191 10.27 1.30 8.05
C GLN A 191 9.10 0.37 8.40
N MET A 192 9.36 -0.76 9.06
CA MET A 192 8.33 -1.68 9.54
C MET A 192 7.47 -1.06 10.65
N GLU A 193 8.08 -0.32 11.59
CA GLU A 193 7.38 0.41 12.65
C GLU A 193 6.44 1.48 12.09
N ILE A 194 6.89 2.25 11.09
CA ILE A 194 6.04 3.23 10.40
C ILE A 194 4.79 2.55 9.85
N VAL A 195 4.94 1.42 9.13
CA VAL A 195 3.79 0.70 8.57
C VAL A 195 2.87 0.16 9.66
N SER A 196 3.40 -0.30 10.79
CA SER A 196 2.56 -0.69 11.94
C SER A 196 1.71 0.48 12.47
N LYS A 197 2.28 1.69 12.54
CA LYS A 197 1.54 2.90 12.96
C LYS A 197 0.48 3.34 11.95
N LEU A 198 0.62 2.99 10.67
CA LEU A 198 -0.38 3.33 9.65
C LEU A 198 -1.73 2.66 9.90
N PHE A 199 -1.80 1.54 10.59
CA PHE A 199 -3.07 0.89 10.95
C PHE A 199 -3.97 1.75 11.85
N ASP A 200 -3.37 2.63 12.65
CA ASP A 200 -4.10 3.61 13.47
C ASP A 200 -4.28 4.96 12.74
N PHE A 201 -3.31 5.34 11.90
CA PHE A 201 -3.27 6.64 11.25
C PHE A 201 -4.21 6.73 10.02
N VAL A 202 -4.18 5.71 9.16
CA VAL A 202 -4.94 5.68 7.90
C VAL A 202 -6.44 5.91 8.08
N PRO A 203 -7.14 5.22 9.01
CA PRO A 203 -8.58 5.44 9.19
C PRO A 203 -8.93 6.82 9.76
N LYS A 204 -8.03 7.45 10.55
CA LYS A 204 -8.27 8.76 11.15
C LYS A 204 -8.11 9.92 10.18
N GLU A 205 -7.24 9.77 9.20
CA GLU A 205 -6.79 10.87 8.33
C GLU A 205 -7.34 10.81 6.90
N ASN A 206 -8.31 9.97 6.61
CA ASN A 206 -8.82 9.76 5.24
C ASN A 206 -7.72 9.47 4.21
N VAL A 207 -6.72 8.68 4.60
CA VAL A 207 -5.65 8.25 3.69
C VAL A 207 -6.23 7.24 2.70
N LYS A 208 -5.95 7.43 1.40
CA LYS A 208 -6.36 6.53 0.31
C LYS A 208 -5.19 5.98 -0.49
N LEU A 209 -3.99 6.51 -0.27
CA LEU A 209 -2.76 6.05 -0.89
C LEU A 209 -1.63 5.96 0.14
N VAL A 210 -0.93 4.83 0.15
CA VAL A 210 0.32 4.66 0.89
C VAL A 210 1.42 4.31 -0.10
N VAL A 211 2.49 5.07 -0.12
CA VAL A 211 3.69 4.86 -0.95
C VAL A 211 4.85 4.44 -0.07
N VAL A 212 5.61 3.43 -0.48
CA VAL A 212 6.91 3.05 0.12
C VAL A 212 7.98 3.08 -0.97
N ASP A 213 8.79 4.12 -0.98
CA ASP A 213 9.82 4.37 -2.00
C ASP A 213 11.24 4.40 -1.37
N SER A 214 11.99 3.30 -1.41
CA SER A 214 11.71 1.96 -1.93
C SER A 214 11.54 0.95 -0.79
N VAL A 215 10.83 -0.15 -1.09
CA VAL A 215 10.54 -1.19 -0.07
C VAL A 215 11.76 -2.00 0.34
N THR A 216 12.79 -2.10 -0.52
CA THR A 216 13.92 -3.01 -0.33
C THR A 216 15.24 -2.36 0.06
N SER A 217 15.40 -1.03 -0.04
CA SER A 217 16.71 -0.37 0.09
C SER A 217 17.38 -0.64 1.44
N HIS A 218 16.68 -0.43 2.54
CA HIS A 218 17.23 -0.66 3.90
C HIS A 218 17.49 -2.15 4.17
N PHE A 219 16.58 -3.03 3.76
CA PHE A 219 16.77 -4.48 3.95
C PHE A 219 18.01 -5.00 3.21
N ARG A 220 18.37 -4.42 2.06
CA ARG A 220 19.59 -4.78 1.34
C ARG A 220 20.84 -4.25 2.01
N ALA A 221 20.79 -3.02 2.48
CA ALA A 221 21.94 -2.37 3.13
C ALA A 221 22.29 -3.05 4.46
N GLU A 222 21.29 -3.38 5.27
CA GLU A 222 21.48 -3.92 6.62
C GLU A 222 21.74 -5.43 6.62
N TYR A 223 21.10 -6.18 5.72
CA TYR A 223 21.24 -7.64 5.64
C TYR A 223 21.97 -8.04 4.35
N ALA A 224 23.21 -7.52 4.20
CA ALA A 224 24.09 -7.89 3.10
C ALA A 224 24.68 -9.29 3.31
N GLY A 225 25.14 -9.91 2.20
CA GLY A 225 25.73 -11.24 2.23
C GLY A 225 24.71 -12.39 2.11
N ARG A 226 25.23 -13.59 1.77
CA ARG A 226 24.39 -14.78 1.61
C ARG A 226 23.93 -15.34 2.95
N GLU A 227 24.72 -15.19 3.97
CA GLU A 227 24.45 -15.61 5.37
C GLU A 227 23.22 -14.93 5.96
N ASN A 228 22.94 -13.69 5.56
CA ASN A 228 21.83 -12.90 6.04
C ASN A 228 20.55 -13.03 5.17
N LEU A 229 20.63 -13.82 4.10
CA LEU A 229 19.54 -13.93 3.12
C LEU A 229 18.23 -14.38 3.75
N ALA A 230 18.25 -15.39 4.60
CA ALA A 230 17.05 -15.95 5.24
C ALA A 230 16.37 -14.92 6.15
N VAL A 231 17.15 -14.23 6.99
CA VAL A 231 16.64 -13.17 7.90
C VAL A 231 16.06 -12.02 7.10
N ARG A 232 16.77 -11.56 6.07
CA ARG A 232 16.28 -10.51 5.17
C ARG A 232 14.95 -10.87 4.53
N GLN A 233 14.82 -12.08 3.97
CA GLN A 233 13.60 -12.56 3.34
C GLN A 233 12.45 -12.66 4.34
N GLN A 234 12.69 -13.16 5.54
CA GLN A 234 11.67 -13.26 6.58
C GLN A 234 11.12 -11.88 6.99
N LYS A 235 12.02 -10.91 7.25
CA LYS A 235 11.62 -9.56 7.62
C LYS A 235 10.88 -8.84 6.48
N LEU A 236 11.39 -8.95 5.25
CA LEU A 236 10.76 -8.37 4.08
C LEU A 236 9.37 -8.98 3.83
N ASN A 237 9.22 -10.30 3.99
CA ASN A 237 7.94 -10.97 3.86
C ASN A 237 6.93 -10.47 4.90
N ARG A 238 7.34 -10.35 6.17
CA ARG A 238 6.50 -9.78 7.23
C ARG A 238 6.05 -8.36 6.87
N HIS A 239 6.97 -7.52 6.41
CA HIS A 239 6.70 -6.14 6.01
C HIS A 239 5.69 -6.05 4.85
N LEU A 240 5.87 -6.88 3.81
CA LEU A 240 4.94 -6.94 2.68
C LEU A 240 3.55 -7.42 3.10
N HIS A 241 3.46 -8.42 3.98
CA HIS A 241 2.17 -8.87 4.52
C HIS A 241 1.47 -7.78 5.34
N GLN A 242 2.20 -6.94 6.07
CA GLN A 242 1.61 -5.78 6.75
C GLN A 242 1.03 -4.79 5.73
N LEU A 243 1.75 -4.50 4.63
CA LEU A 243 1.27 -3.61 3.56
C LEU A 243 0.03 -4.17 2.83
N ILE A 244 0.00 -5.48 2.55
CA ILE A 244 -1.17 -6.15 1.96
C ILE A 244 -2.38 -6.00 2.88
N ARG A 245 -2.23 -6.33 4.17
CA ARG A 245 -3.32 -6.19 5.16
C ARG A 245 -3.81 -4.74 5.27
N LEU A 246 -2.88 -3.78 5.25
CA LEU A 246 -3.23 -2.35 5.29
C LEU A 246 -4.10 -1.98 4.09
N ALA A 247 -3.74 -2.46 2.89
CA ALA A 247 -4.48 -2.21 1.67
C ALA A 247 -5.92 -2.78 1.74
N GLU A 248 -6.04 -4.04 2.18
CA GLU A 248 -7.30 -4.77 2.26
C GLU A 248 -8.24 -4.25 3.34
N VAL A 249 -7.69 -3.97 4.54
CA VAL A 249 -8.49 -3.57 5.71
C VAL A 249 -9.10 -2.17 5.56
N TYR A 250 -8.36 -1.24 4.95
CA TYR A 250 -8.78 0.16 4.88
C TYR A 250 -9.14 0.64 3.47
N ASP A 251 -9.27 -0.27 2.51
CA ASP A 251 -9.61 0.08 1.12
C ASP A 251 -8.67 1.15 0.52
N VAL A 252 -7.38 1.05 0.82
CA VAL A 252 -6.36 1.98 0.32
C VAL A 252 -5.53 1.36 -0.80
N ALA A 253 -5.02 2.18 -1.71
CA ALA A 253 -4.00 1.78 -2.64
C ALA A 253 -2.63 1.77 -1.94
N VAL A 254 -1.88 0.68 -2.09
CA VAL A 254 -0.49 0.64 -1.62
C VAL A 254 0.42 0.52 -2.83
N VAL A 255 1.37 1.44 -2.95
CA VAL A 255 2.36 1.47 -4.03
C VAL A 255 3.75 1.29 -3.43
N ILE A 256 4.47 0.31 -3.93
CA ILE A 256 5.86 0.09 -3.55
C ILE A 256 6.77 0.25 -4.76
N THR A 257 7.95 0.80 -4.54
CA THR A 257 8.99 0.80 -5.56
C THR A 257 10.10 -0.17 -5.22
N ASN A 258 10.74 -0.69 -6.27
CA ASN A 258 11.83 -1.62 -6.11
C ASN A 258 12.89 -1.41 -7.21
N GLN A 259 14.13 -1.76 -6.90
CA GLN A 259 15.23 -1.71 -7.85
C GLN A 259 15.39 -3.07 -8.55
N VAL A 260 16.16 -3.08 -9.62
CA VAL A 260 16.59 -4.30 -10.31
C VAL A 260 18.06 -4.56 -10.06
N MET A 261 18.45 -5.83 -10.18
CA MET A 261 19.84 -6.28 -10.23
C MET A 261 20.13 -6.89 -11.59
N ALA A 262 21.34 -6.67 -12.09
CA ALA A 262 21.82 -7.39 -13.25
C ALA A 262 22.03 -8.88 -12.93
N ARG A 263 21.64 -9.75 -13.85
CA ARG A 263 21.97 -11.17 -13.86
C ARG A 263 23.04 -11.41 -14.93
N PRO A 264 24.31 -11.52 -14.54
CA PRO A 264 25.40 -11.70 -15.51
C PRO A 264 25.38 -13.06 -16.22
N ASP A 265 24.58 -14.00 -15.71
CA ASP A 265 24.40 -15.36 -16.22
C ASP A 265 23.30 -15.49 -17.27
N VAL A 266 22.55 -14.40 -17.54
CA VAL A 266 21.48 -14.38 -18.55
C VAL A 266 22.03 -13.84 -19.87
N PHE A 267 22.27 -14.72 -20.84
CA PHE A 267 22.79 -14.37 -22.16
C PHE A 267 21.69 -13.99 -23.18
N TYR A 268 20.44 -14.37 -22.93
CA TYR A 268 19.30 -14.08 -23.81
C TYR A 268 18.12 -13.57 -23.00
N GLY A 269 17.45 -12.51 -23.50
CA GLY A 269 16.31 -11.90 -22.83
C GLY A 269 16.70 -10.71 -21.94
N ASP A 270 15.86 -10.38 -20.94
CA ASP A 270 16.11 -9.28 -20.02
C ASP A 270 17.08 -9.74 -18.91
N PRO A 271 18.29 -9.18 -18.84
CA PRO A 271 19.28 -9.54 -17.83
C PRO A 271 18.95 -8.94 -16.47
N THR A 272 17.86 -8.20 -16.31
CA THR A 272 17.50 -7.54 -15.06
C THR A 272 16.44 -8.32 -14.28
N GLN A 273 16.63 -8.44 -12.98
CA GLN A 273 15.67 -9.05 -12.06
C GLN A 273 15.32 -8.09 -10.93
N ALA A 274 14.06 -8.04 -10.56
CA ALA A 274 13.61 -7.30 -9.37
C ALA A 274 14.34 -7.81 -8.12
N VAL A 275 14.76 -6.88 -7.27
CA VAL A 275 15.38 -7.19 -5.99
C VAL A 275 14.36 -7.74 -5.02
N GLY A 276 14.76 -8.62 -4.10
CA GLY A 276 13.87 -9.17 -3.05
C GLY A 276 13.53 -10.65 -3.22
N GLY A 277 13.95 -11.28 -4.33
CA GLY A 277 13.78 -12.72 -4.56
C GLY A 277 12.32 -13.15 -4.59
N HIS A 278 12.05 -14.43 -4.28
CA HIS A 278 10.71 -15.04 -4.38
C HIS A 278 9.63 -14.34 -3.55
N VAL A 279 9.98 -13.69 -2.45
CA VAL A 279 9.00 -13.00 -1.60
C VAL A 279 8.28 -11.89 -2.35
N LEU A 280 9.01 -11.08 -3.13
CA LEU A 280 8.43 -10.01 -3.95
C LEU A 280 7.78 -10.50 -5.25
N TYR A 281 8.03 -11.75 -5.65
CA TYR A 281 7.36 -12.31 -6.84
C TYR A 281 5.88 -12.61 -6.60
N HIS A 282 5.47 -12.87 -5.36
CA HIS A 282 4.12 -13.36 -5.06
C HIS A 282 3.32 -12.45 -4.13
N ALA A 283 3.94 -11.46 -3.49
CA ALA A 283 3.27 -10.60 -2.54
C ALA A 283 2.44 -9.45 -3.19
N PRO A 284 2.95 -8.67 -4.16
CA PRO A 284 2.16 -7.65 -4.83
C PRO A 284 1.06 -8.24 -5.72
N GLY A 285 -0.10 -7.58 -5.75
CA GLY A 285 -1.21 -7.97 -6.63
C GLY A 285 -1.00 -7.55 -8.09
N VAL A 286 -0.19 -6.50 -8.35
CA VAL A 286 0.20 -6.06 -9.69
C VAL A 286 1.68 -5.69 -9.68
N ARG A 287 2.43 -6.18 -10.66
CA ARG A 287 3.87 -5.90 -10.82
C ARG A 287 4.17 -5.30 -12.18
N VAL A 288 4.74 -4.12 -12.18
CA VAL A 288 5.03 -3.33 -13.38
C VAL A 288 6.52 -3.07 -13.51
N GLN A 289 7.13 -3.58 -14.55
CA GLN A 289 8.51 -3.24 -14.91
C GLN A 289 8.53 -1.92 -15.66
N LEU A 290 9.42 -1.02 -15.22
CA LEU A 290 9.66 0.26 -15.87
C LEU A 290 11.05 0.28 -16.52
N LYS A 291 11.11 0.71 -17.78
CA LYS A 291 12.36 0.88 -18.54
C LYS A 291 12.49 2.30 -19.07
N ARG A 292 13.71 2.78 -19.17
CA ARG A 292 14.00 4.02 -19.90
C ARG A 292 13.83 3.80 -21.40
N SER A 293 13.32 4.83 -22.07
CA SER A 293 13.28 4.92 -23.52
C SER A 293 13.92 6.22 -23.99
N ARG A 294 13.71 6.63 -25.21
CA ARG A 294 14.30 7.87 -25.75
C ARG A 294 13.71 9.12 -25.09
N GLY A 295 14.56 10.09 -24.75
CA GLY A 295 14.14 11.35 -24.15
C GLY A 295 13.42 11.18 -22.83
N ASN A 296 12.24 11.78 -22.76
CA ASN A 296 11.37 11.73 -21.57
C ASN A 296 10.44 10.51 -21.54
N LYS A 297 10.47 9.62 -22.56
CA LYS A 297 9.61 8.45 -22.66
C LYS A 297 10.09 7.31 -21.78
N ARG A 298 9.14 6.54 -21.27
CA ARG A 298 9.33 5.35 -20.46
C ARG A 298 8.43 4.24 -20.96
N ILE A 299 8.88 3.01 -20.83
CA ILE A 299 8.11 1.80 -21.14
C ILE A 299 7.66 1.20 -19.81
N ALA A 300 6.37 0.90 -19.69
CA ALA A 300 5.79 0.13 -18.59
C ALA A 300 5.31 -1.21 -19.15
N ARG A 301 5.65 -2.32 -18.47
CA ARG A 301 5.22 -3.68 -18.83
C ARG A 301 4.64 -4.38 -17.62
N ILE A 302 3.46 -4.98 -17.76
CA ILE A 302 2.92 -5.92 -16.76
C ILE A 302 3.77 -7.18 -16.76
N VAL A 303 4.32 -7.51 -15.60
CA VAL A 303 5.12 -8.74 -15.42
C VAL A 303 4.33 -9.80 -14.67
N ASP A 304 3.43 -9.36 -13.79
CA ASP A 304 2.54 -10.24 -13.03
C ASP A 304 1.29 -9.48 -12.59
N ALA A 305 0.14 -10.03 -12.89
CA ALA A 305 -1.15 -9.55 -12.41
C ALA A 305 -2.22 -10.64 -12.67
N PRO A 306 -2.92 -11.13 -11.66
CA PRO A 306 -3.87 -12.24 -11.82
C PRO A 306 -5.12 -11.90 -12.64
N HIS A 307 -5.39 -10.61 -12.85
CA HIS A 307 -6.61 -10.13 -13.50
C HIS A 307 -6.37 -9.21 -14.71
N LEU A 308 -5.11 -8.92 -15.04
CA LEU A 308 -4.74 -8.12 -16.21
C LEU A 308 -3.99 -8.98 -17.22
N PRO A 309 -4.22 -8.79 -18.53
CA PRO A 309 -3.43 -9.45 -19.56
C PRO A 309 -1.98 -8.94 -19.56
N GLU A 310 -1.08 -9.75 -20.06
CA GLU A 310 0.26 -9.29 -20.41
C GLU A 310 0.19 -8.13 -21.41
N GLY A 311 1.03 -7.13 -21.21
CA GLY A 311 1.07 -5.97 -22.10
C GLY A 311 2.16 -5.00 -21.72
N GLU A 312 2.45 -4.11 -22.63
CA GLU A 312 3.35 -2.99 -22.42
C GLU A 312 2.81 -1.71 -23.06
N THR A 313 3.20 -0.58 -22.50
CA THR A 313 2.83 0.72 -23.02
C THR A 313 3.94 1.74 -22.82
N VAL A 314 3.81 2.88 -23.48
CA VAL A 314 4.74 4.01 -23.36
C VAL A 314 4.02 5.17 -22.69
N PHE A 315 4.70 5.81 -21.73
CA PHE A 315 4.30 7.07 -21.12
C PHE A 315 5.47 8.05 -21.11
N SER A 316 5.21 9.32 -20.86
CA SER A 316 6.22 10.37 -20.78
C SER A 316 6.28 10.98 -19.38
N ILE A 317 7.50 11.35 -18.96
CA ILE A 317 7.74 12.18 -17.76
C ILE A 317 8.00 13.59 -18.26
N THR A 318 7.04 14.49 -18.04
CA THR A 318 7.10 15.89 -18.47
C THR A 318 7.38 16.81 -17.29
N GLU A 319 7.53 18.09 -17.53
CA GLU A 319 7.57 19.12 -16.49
C GLU A 319 6.33 19.01 -15.58
N TRP A 320 5.16 18.83 -16.16
CA TRP A 320 3.86 18.77 -15.48
C TRP A 320 3.45 17.39 -14.98
N GLY A 321 4.37 16.43 -14.94
CA GLY A 321 4.15 15.10 -14.42
C GLY A 321 4.10 14.00 -15.49
N ILE A 322 3.39 12.91 -15.13
CA ILE A 322 3.19 11.76 -16.01
C ILE A 322 2.13 12.11 -17.05
N ARG A 323 2.40 11.82 -18.33
CA ARG A 323 1.49 12.08 -19.47
C ARG A 323 1.63 10.98 -20.51
N ASP A 324 0.70 10.95 -21.45
CA ASP A 324 0.87 10.15 -22.65
C ASP A 324 2.00 10.74 -23.52
N PRO A 325 2.71 9.92 -24.30
CA PRO A 325 3.71 10.44 -25.24
C PRO A 325 3.03 11.20 -26.38
N ASP A 326 3.70 12.24 -26.84
CA ASP A 326 3.33 12.96 -28.07
C ASP A 326 3.49 12.05 -29.30
#